data_b0fd888a5aa65b6395d166d2a981dfb3
#
_entry.id   b0fd888a5aa65b6395d166d2a981dfb3
#
_cell.length_a   1.000
_cell.length_b   1.000
_cell.length_c   1.000
_cell.angle_alpha   90.00
_cell.angle_beta   90.00
_cell.angle_gamma   90.00
#
_symmetry.space_group_name_H-M   'P 1'
#
loop_
_entity.id
_entity.type
_entity.pdbx_description
1 polymer ?
#
loop_
_entity_poly.entity_id
_entity_poly.type
_entity_poly.pdbx_seq_one_letter_code
_entity_poly.pdbx_strand_id
1 'polypeptide(L)'
;QHGAVDFIQKPFRDQDLIDRINQALEKDKENRAGLKERDAIRRRMGQLTPREKEVLDLVTQGKANKVIAGDLNVSQRTVEIHRARVMEKMGASSLAHLVRMVIEAERVN
;
A
#
# COMPACT_ATOMS: atom_id res chain seq x y z
N GLN A 1 29.23 -19.91 -17.06
CA GLN A 1 29.64 -20.11 -16.66
C GLN A 1 30.05 -20.07 -16.38
N HIS A 2 30.18 -20.14 -16.99
CA HIS A 2 30.87 -20.50 -16.78
C HIS A 2 31.15 -20.66 -16.12
N GLY A 3 30.72 -20.78 -16.35
CA GLY A 3 31.10 -21.26 -15.82
C GLY A 3 31.04 -21.29 -15.49
N ALA A 4 30.99 -21.67 -15.69
CA ALA A 4 31.14 -22.01 -15.18
C ALA A 4 30.95 -22.04 -14.86
N VAL A 5 30.87 -22.38 -15.08
CA VAL A 5 30.96 -22.81 -14.57
C VAL A 5 30.88 -23.03 -14.29
N ASP A 6 30.67 -23.33 -14.53
CA ASP A 6 30.80 -23.92 -14.14
C ASP A 6 30.93 -23.87 -14.09
N PHE A 7 30.69 -24.27 -14.29
CA PHE A 7 30.94 -24.66 -14.04
C PHE A 7 30.67 -24.92 -13.95
N ILE A 8 30.41 -25.26 -14.14
CA ILE A 8 30.19 -25.94 -14.10
C ILE A 8 30.22 -26.23 -14.56
N GLN A 9 29.92 -26.58 -15.03
CA GLN A 9 29.85 -26.96 -15.46
C GLN A 9 29.75 -27.02 -15.99
N LYS A 10 29.77 -27.43 -16.00
CA LYS A 10 29.42 -27.63 -16.65
C LYS A 10 29.25 -27.35 -16.80
N PRO A 11 29.09 -28.03 -16.45
CA PRO A 11 29.13 -26.78 -17.14
C PRO A 11 27.92 -25.93 -16.92
N PHE A 12 28.16 -24.74 -16.41
CA PHE A 12 27.06 -23.79 -16.32
C PHE A 12 26.67 -23.36 -17.72
N ARG A 13 25.38 -23.33 -17.98
CA ARG A 13 24.88 -22.66 -19.16
C ARG A 13 24.86 -21.16 -18.84
N ASP A 14 25.39 -20.37 -19.75
CA ASP A 14 25.41 -18.91 -19.57
C ASP A 14 23.99 -18.38 -19.39
N GLN A 15 23.01 -18.96 -20.06
CA GLN A 15 21.61 -18.56 -19.97
C GLN A 15 21.06 -18.74 -18.55
N ASP A 16 21.38 -19.84 -17.88
CA ASP A 16 20.93 -20.08 -16.52
C ASP A 16 21.46 -19.01 -15.55
N LEU A 17 22.69 -18.61 -15.72
CA LEU A 17 23.29 -17.55 -14.91
C LEU A 17 22.60 -16.21 -15.16
N ILE A 18 22.36 -15.88 -16.41
CA ILE A 18 21.67 -14.64 -16.79
C ILE A 18 20.26 -14.62 -16.20
N ASP A 19 19.53 -15.73 -16.27
CA ASP A 19 18.19 -15.83 -15.71
C ASP A 19 18.18 -15.58 -14.21
N ARG A 20 19.14 -16.12 -13.49
CA ARG A 20 19.25 -15.91 -12.04
C ARG A 20 19.53 -14.45 -11.70
N ILE A 21 20.38 -13.80 -12.46
CA ILE A 21 20.68 -12.38 -12.26
C ILE A 21 19.44 -11.54 -12.53
N ASN A 22 18.71 -11.84 -13.61
CA ASN A 22 17.50 -11.10 -13.96
C ASN A 22 16.43 -11.27 -12.89
N GLN A 23 16.25 -12.47 -12.33
CA GLN A 23 15.30 -12.70 -11.25
C GLN A 23 15.64 -11.89 -10.01
N ALA A 24 16.91 -11.82 -9.65
CA ALA A 24 17.35 -11.03 -8.50
C ALA A 24 17.09 -9.54 -8.71
N LEU A 25 17.35 -9.02 -9.91
CA LEU A 25 17.10 -7.62 -10.23
C LEU A 25 15.61 -7.27 -10.20
N GLU A 26 14.75 -8.15 -10.71
CA GLU A 26 13.31 -7.94 -10.68
C GLU A 26 12.79 -7.89 -9.25
N LYS A 27 13.26 -8.80 -8.39
CA LYS A 27 12.85 -8.82 -7.00
C LYS A 27 13.24 -7.53 -6.29
N ASP A 28 14.42 -7.01 -6.56
CA ASP A 28 14.89 -5.75 -5.99
C ASP A 28 14.02 -4.58 -6.46
N LYS A 29 13.63 -4.55 -7.73
CA LYS A 29 12.70 -3.55 -8.26
C LYS A 29 11.36 -3.59 -7.56
N GLU A 30 10.81 -4.77 -7.33
CA GLU A 30 9.53 -4.93 -6.64
C GLU A 30 9.60 -4.37 -5.22
N ASN A 31 10.69 -4.63 -4.50
CA ASN A 31 10.88 -4.11 -3.16
C ASN A 31 10.95 -2.59 -3.15
N ARG A 32 11.65 -1.99 -4.09
CA ARG A 32 11.74 -0.52 -4.21
C ARG A 32 10.39 0.09 -4.55
N ALA A 33 9.65 -0.53 -5.46
CA ALA A 33 8.32 -0.05 -5.84
C ALA A 33 7.37 -0.09 -4.64
N GLY A 34 7.42 -1.16 -3.84
CA GLY A 34 6.61 -1.28 -2.63
C GLY A 34 6.93 -0.21 -1.60
N LEU A 35 8.21 0.11 -1.41
CA LEU A 35 8.63 1.17 -0.49
C LEU A 35 8.14 2.54 -0.95
N LYS A 36 8.24 2.84 -2.24
CA LYS A 36 7.77 4.11 -2.81
C LYS A 36 6.26 4.25 -2.65
N GLU A 37 5.53 3.17 -2.88
CA GLU A 37 4.08 3.17 -2.74
C GLU A 37 3.69 3.44 -1.29
N ARG A 38 4.35 2.78 -0.35
CA ARG A 38 4.09 2.97 1.09
C ARG A 38 4.34 4.41 1.51
N ASP A 39 5.46 4.98 1.08
CA ASP A 39 5.80 6.36 1.38
C ASP A 39 4.78 7.34 0.79
N ALA A 40 4.31 7.07 -0.43
CA ALA A 40 3.30 7.89 -1.08
C ALA A 40 1.99 7.86 -0.30
N ILE A 41 1.57 6.67 0.16
CA ILE A 41 0.35 6.52 0.97
C ILE A 41 0.50 7.27 2.28
N ARG A 42 1.64 7.14 2.96
CA ARG A 42 1.88 7.83 4.23
C ARG A 42 1.83 9.35 4.06
N ARG A 43 2.36 9.86 2.96
CA ARG A 43 2.29 11.29 2.68
C ARG A 43 0.84 11.76 2.48
N ARG A 44 0.04 10.96 1.78
CA ARG A 44 -1.39 11.26 1.60
C ARG A 44 -2.12 11.25 2.94
N MET A 45 -1.84 10.26 3.77
CA MET A 45 -2.43 10.20 5.12
C MET A 45 -2.06 11.43 5.94
N GLY A 46 -0.85 11.95 5.77
CA GLY A 46 -0.41 13.16 6.45
C GLY A 46 -1.15 14.42 6.03
N GLN A 47 -1.85 14.40 4.90
CA GLN A 47 -2.65 15.53 4.43
C GLN A 47 -4.06 15.53 5.00
N LEU A 48 -4.45 14.47 5.69
CA LEU A 48 -5.78 14.38 6.31
C LEU A 48 -5.83 15.26 7.55
N THR A 49 -6.97 15.93 7.76
CA THR A 49 -7.21 16.65 9.00
C THR A 49 -7.38 15.64 10.14
N PRO A 50 -7.24 16.07 11.42
CA PRO A 50 -7.46 15.15 12.55
C PRO A 50 -8.82 14.45 12.49
N ARG A 51 -9.87 15.18 12.12
CA ARG A 51 -11.22 14.61 12.00
C ARG A 51 -11.29 13.60 10.86
N GLU A 52 -10.66 13.90 9.74
CA GLU A 52 -10.61 12.98 8.61
C GLU A 52 -9.86 11.70 8.98
N LYS A 53 -8.78 11.80 9.76
CA LYS A 53 -8.06 10.61 10.24
C LYS A 53 -8.95 9.75 11.14
N GLU A 54 -9.74 10.37 12.01
CA GLU A 54 -10.69 9.64 12.84
C GLU A 54 -11.71 8.90 11.98
N VAL A 55 -12.23 9.56 10.95
CA VAL A 55 -13.18 8.93 10.02
C VAL A 55 -12.49 7.78 9.27
N LEU A 56 -11.26 7.97 8.81
CA LEU A 56 -10.50 6.92 8.15
C LEU A 56 -10.39 5.67 9.03
N ASP A 57 -10.02 5.85 10.29
CA ASP A 57 -9.86 4.73 11.21
C ASP A 57 -11.18 3.97 11.40
N LEU A 58 -12.27 4.69 11.56
CA LEU A 58 -13.57 4.06 11.79
C LEU A 58 -14.10 3.37 10.53
N VAL A 59 -13.89 3.98 9.36
CA VAL A 59 -14.30 3.41 8.08
C VAL A 59 -13.53 2.11 7.79
N THR A 60 -12.24 2.10 8.08
CA THR A 60 -11.42 0.90 7.84
C THR A 60 -11.70 -0.20 8.84
N GLN A 61 -12.34 0.11 9.97
CA GLN A 61 -12.84 -0.90 10.90
C GLN A 61 -14.17 -1.51 10.43
N GLY A 62 -14.72 -1.01 9.33
CA GLY A 62 -15.95 -1.54 8.78
C GLY A 62 -17.22 -0.90 9.35
N LYS A 63 -17.10 0.20 10.07
CA LYS A 63 -18.26 0.86 10.68
C LYS A 63 -19.07 1.62 9.63
N ALA A 64 -20.40 1.56 9.76
CA ALA A 64 -21.31 2.29 8.89
C ALA A 64 -21.33 3.77 9.27
N ASN A 65 -21.72 4.62 8.32
CA ASN A 65 -21.77 6.08 8.53
C ASN A 65 -22.58 6.47 9.76
N LYS A 66 -23.70 5.78 10.00
CA LYS A 66 -24.54 6.03 11.16
C LYS A 66 -23.81 5.80 12.48
N VAL A 67 -23.01 4.72 12.54
CA VAL A 67 -22.23 4.37 13.73
C VAL A 67 -21.11 5.39 13.93
N ILE A 68 -20.43 5.77 12.84
CA ILE A 68 -19.36 6.76 12.89
C ILE A 68 -19.91 8.10 13.37
N ALA A 69 -21.08 8.49 12.87
CA ALA A 69 -21.74 9.74 13.29
C ALA A 69 -22.00 9.74 14.79
N GLY A 70 -22.46 8.62 15.33
CA GLY A 70 -22.67 8.48 16.77
C GLY A 70 -21.36 8.54 17.55
N ASP A 71 -20.34 7.84 17.08
CA ASP A 71 -19.04 7.79 17.74
C ASP A 71 -18.38 9.18 17.80
N LEU A 72 -18.50 9.95 16.72
CA LEU A 72 -17.88 11.28 16.63
C LEU A 72 -18.82 12.43 17.05
N ASN A 73 -20.06 12.09 17.38
CA ASN A 73 -21.07 13.06 17.78
C ASN A 73 -21.29 14.14 16.71
N VAL A 74 -21.47 13.71 15.47
CA VAL A 74 -21.75 14.56 14.31
C VAL A 74 -22.89 13.95 13.52
N SER A 75 -23.42 14.68 12.52
CA SER A 75 -24.48 14.16 11.66
C SER A 75 -23.91 13.16 10.64
N GLN A 76 -24.77 12.27 10.13
CA GLN A 76 -24.36 11.35 9.07
C GLN A 76 -23.91 12.13 7.83
N ARG A 77 -24.54 13.26 7.55
CA ARG A 77 -24.15 14.12 6.43
C ARG A 77 -22.71 14.59 6.57
N THR A 78 -22.31 14.99 7.79
CA THR A 78 -20.95 15.41 8.06
C THR A 78 -19.97 14.24 7.84
N VAL A 79 -20.35 13.02 8.28
CA VAL A 79 -19.53 11.82 8.04
C VAL A 79 -19.36 11.57 6.54
N GLU A 80 -20.45 11.69 5.76
CA GLU A 80 -20.37 11.52 4.30
C GLU A 80 -19.40 12.48 3.67
N ILE A 81 -19.43 13.74 4.12
CA ILE A 81 -18.53 14.78 3.59
C ILE A 81 -17.07 14.44 3.93
N HIS A 82 -16.81 14.10 5.19
CA HIS A 82 -15.45 13.72 5.61
C HIS A 82 -14.96 12.47 4.88
N ARG A 83 -15.84 11.49 4.72
CA ARG A 83 -15.51 10.26 4.01
C ARG A 83 -15.15 10.53 2.55
N ALA A 84 -15.92 11.40 1.89
CA ALA A 84 -15.63 11.77 0.51
C ALA A 84 -14.25 12.43 0.39
N ARG A 85 -13.93 13.32 1.32
CA ARG A 85 -12.62 13.99 1.33
C ARG A 85 -11.48 13.01 1.60
N VAL A 86 -11.69 12.04 2.49
CA VAL A 86 -10.70 10.99 2.76
C VAL A 86 -10.44 10.20 1.48
N MET A 87 -11.50 9.77 0.79
CA MET A 87 -11.36 9.02 -0.45
C MET A 87 -10.60 9.82 -1.50
N GLU A 88 -10.91 11.10 -1.60
CA GLU A 88 -10.25 11.99 -2.57
C GLU A 88 -8.77 12.19 -2.23
N LYS A 89 -8.47 12.53 -0.99
CA LYS A 89 -7.09 12.81 -0.55
C LYS A 89 -6.23 11.56 -0.62
N MET A 90 -6.80 10.40 -0.31
CA MET A 90 -6.08 9.13 -0.39
C MET A 90 -5.98 8.61 -1.83
N GLY A 91 -6.82 9.11 -2.73
CA GLY A 91 -6.86 8.61 -4.10
C GLY A 91 -7.43 7.21 -4.20
N ALA A 92 -8.31 6.84 -3.27
CA ALA A 92 -8.89 5.51 -3.23
C ALA A 92 -10.14 5.44 -4.12
N SER A 93 -10.27 4.35 -4.87
CA SER A 93 -11.40 4.15 -5.78
C SER A 93 -12.55 3.37 -5.15
N SER A 94 -12.30 2.73 -4.02
CA SER A 94 -13.31 1.93 -3.31
C SER A 94 -12.89 1.77 -1.85
N LEU A 95 -13.84 1.32 -1.02
CA LEU A 95 -13.54 1.02 0.38
C LEU A 95 -12.46 -0.06 0.50
N ALA A 96 -12.56 -1.12 -0.31
CA ALA A 96 -11.57 -2.18 -0.30
C ALA A 96 -10.19 -1.65 -0.66
N HIS A 97 -10.12 -0.75 -1.64
CA HIS A 97 -8.85 -0.11 -2.02
C HIS A 97 -8.30 0.72 -0.86
N LEU A 98 -9.16 1.50 -0.21
CA LEU A 98 -8.76 2.33 0.94
C LEU A 98 -8.19 1.47 2.07
N VAL A 99 -8.86 0.37 2.40
CA VAL A 99 -8.40 -0.56 3.44
C VAL A 99 -7.03 -1.12 3.09
N ARG A 100 -6.83 -1.54 1.85
CA ARG A 100 -5.53 -2.06 1.40
C ARG A 100 -4.43 -1.02 1.50
N MET A 101 -4.75 0.24 1.16
CA MET A 101 -3.77 1.33 1.26
C MET A 101 -3.33 1.54 2.71
N VAL A 102 -4.27 1.55 3.65
CA VAL A 102 -3.97 1.73 5.07
C VAL A 102 -3.13 0.57 5.59
N ILE A 103 -3.48 -0.66 5.23
CA ILE A 103 -2.70 -1.84 5.62
C ILE A 103 -1.27 -1.72 5.10
N GLU A 104 -1.12 -1.32 3.85
CA GLU A 104 0.21 -1.17 3.24
C GLU A 104 1.02 -0.08 3.95
N ALA A 105 0.38 1.04 4.31
CA ALA A 105 1.05 2.14 5.00
C ALA A 105 1.53 1.74 6.39
N GLU A 106 0.83 0.82 7.04
CA GLU A 106 1.14 0.37 8.39
C GLU A 106 2.14 -0.79 8.43
N ARG A 107 2.49 -1.36 7.29
CA ARG A 107 3.44 -2.47 7.25
C ARG A 107 4.82 -2.01 7.71
N VAL A 108 5.45 -2.88 8.50
CA VAL A 108 6.81 -2.67 8.98
C VAL A 108 7.73 -3.59 8.18
N ASN A 109 8.83 -3.04 7.70
CA ASN A 109 9.81 -3.83 6.94
C ASN A 109 10.61 -4.74 7.85
#